data_2f0dc8196178bd91d2ffb1de8631b4a6
#
_entry.id   2f0dc8196178bd91d2ffb1de8631b4a6
#
_cell.length_a   1.000
_cell.length_b   1.000
_cell.length_c   1.000
_cell.angle_alpha   90.00
_cell.angle_beta   90.00
_cell.angle_gamma   90.00
#
_symmetry.space_group_name_H-M   'P 1'
#
loop_
_entity.id
_entity.type
_entity.pdbx_description
1 polymer ?
#
loop_
_entity_poly.entity_id
_entity_poly.type
_entity_poly.pdbx_seq_one_letter_code
_entity_poly.pdbx_strand_id
1 'polypeptide(L)'
;HTQTDSINTKILYRIEQTDSNNITNSDAIYNRPFIGVQKTRTAIGGYVEGNTNYFSEDGIIEGFSMELRRFNLFIYSSISRRIKFLSELEFEHGTKEIALETAQIDFTLNTAFNLRGGVILPQIGIFNANHDSPNWEFIDRPLSSTNIIPSTLSEVGFGVYGKLLKDNSIISYNLYISNGIGDGIVLNENARTSIPAGKSLEMFEEDNNGIPMLNGRISYALRSKGEVGISYYGGTYNS
;
A
#
# COMPACT_ATOMS: atom_id res chain seq x y z
N HIS A 1 14.88 -24.65 -2.87
CA HIS A 1 13.60 -25.04 -3.53
C HIS A 1 12.39 -25.11 -2.58
N THR A 2 12.58 -25.26 -1.26
CA THR A 2 11.46 -25.46 -0.31
C THR A 2 10.88 -24.18 0.30
N GLN A 3 11.56 -23.05 0.22
CA GLN A 3 11.14 -21.82 0.88
C GLN A 3 10.22 -20.95 0.00
N THR A 4 10.43 -20.94 -1.31
CA THR A 4 9.58 -20.26 -2.30
C THR A 4 8.20 -20.91 -2.42
N ASP A 5 8.14 -22.23 -2.33
CA ASP A 5 6.88 -22.96 -2.36
C ASP A 5 6.00 -22.68 -1.14
N SER A 6 6.62 -22.45 0.03
CA SER A 6 5.88 -22.16 1.26
C SER A 6 5.24 -20.77 1.28
N ILE A 7 5.87 -19.77 0.65
CA ILE A 7 5.35 -18.40 0.55
C ILE A 7 4.20 -18.33 -0.46
N ASN A 8 4.40 -18.92 -1.63
CA ASN A 8 3.34 -19.01 -2.64
C ASN A 8 2.14 -19.82 -2.15
N THR A 9 2.38 -20.90 -1.42
CA THR A 9 1.32 -21.72 -0.82
C THR A 9 0.57 -20.94 0.27
N LYS A 10 1.24 -20.10 1.07
CA LYS A 10 0.58 -19.24 2.08
C LYS A 10 -0.28 -18.15 1.46
N ILE A 11 0.17 -17.52 0.39
CA ILE A 11 -0.62 -16.50 -0.34
C ILE A 11 -1.85 -17.16 -0.98
N LEU A 12 -1.66 -18.32 -1.61
CA LEU A 12 -2.74 -19.08 -2.22
C LEU A 12 -3.70 -19.67 -1.18
N TYR A 13 -3.19 -20.15 -0.05
CA TYR A 13 -4.01 -20.65 1.06
C TYR A 13 -4.86 -19.54 1.71
N ARG A 14 -4.37 -18.31 1.75
CA ARG A 14 -5.16 -17.14 2.17
C ARG A 14 -6.25 -16.79 1.17
N ILE A 15 -6.04 -17.01 -0.11
CA ILE A 15 -7.06 -16.81 -1.16
C ILE A 15 -8.12 -17.92 -1.10
N GLU A 16 -7.74 -19.14 -0.75
CA GLU A 16 -8.67 -20.27 -0.60
C GLU A 16 -9.51 -20.21 0.69
N GLN A 17 -9.01 -19.59 1.73
CA GLN A 17 -9.80 -19.32 2.94
C GLN A 17 -10.77 -18.13 2.79
N THR A 18 -10.92 -17.57 1.62
CA THR A 18 -12.09 -16.76 1.26
C THR A 18 -13.28 -17.73 1.11
N ASP A 19 -13.57 -18.35 2.18
CA ASP A 19 -14.62 -19.30 2.39
C ASP A 19 -15.96 -18.71 1.92
N SER A 20 -16.70 -19.48 1.21
CA SER A 20 -18.05 -19.16 0.74
C SER A 20 -19.00 -18.69 1.86
N ASN A 21 -18.64 -18.88 3.12
CA ASN A 21 -19.39 -18.49 4.31
C ASN A 21 -18.83 -17.24 5.02
N ASN A 22 -17.62 -16.77 4.71
CA ASN A 22 -17.02 -15.58 5.30
C ASN A 22 -16.82 -14.49 4.26
N ILE A 23 -17.63 -13.45 4.33
CA ILE A 23 -17.61 -12.25 3.48
C ILE A 23 -16.36 -11.38 3.79
N THR A 24 -15.28 -11.96 4.26
CA THR A 24 -14.06 -11.21 4.55
C THR A 24 -13.17 -11.22 3.31
N ASN A 25 -13.20 -10.11 2.59
CA ASN A 25 -12.25 -9.91 1.51
C ASN A 25 -10.89 -9.56 2.10
N SER A 26 -9.94 -10.49 2.04
CA SER A 26 -8.57 -10.27 2.53
C SER A 26 -7.83 -9.17 1.79
N ASP A 27 -8.27 -8.80 0.59
CA ASP A 27 -7.69 -7.70 -0.18
C ASP A 27 -7.95 -6.33 0.47
N ALA A 28 -8.97 -6.23 1.31
CA ALA A 28 -9.21 -5.03 2.10
C ALA A 28 -8.02 -4.67 3.00
N ILE A 29 -7.20 -5.66 3.35
CA ILE A 29 -6.10 -5.52 4.29
C ILE A 29 -4.75 -5.40 3.57
N TYR A 30 -4.68 -5.52 2.24
CA TYR A 30 -3.43 -5.50 1.46
C TYR A 30 -2.34 -6.43 2.04
N ASN A 31 -2.69 -7.61 2.56
CA ASN A 31 -1.72 -8.51 3.21
C ASN A 31 -0.86 -7.86 4.30
N ARG A 32 -1.43 -6.94 5.09
CA ARG A 32 -0.69 -6.29 6.17
C ARG A 32 -0.03 -7.30 7.09
N PRO A 33 1.27 -7.12 7.41
CA PRO A 33 1.96 -8.02 8.31
C PRO A 33 1.37 -7.96 9.71
N PHE A 34 1.37 -9.09 10.40
CA PHE A 34 0.99 -9.19 11.82
C PHE A 34 -0.44 -8.74 12.18
N ILE A 35 -1.30 -8.52 11.22
CA ILE A 35 -2.73 -8.41 11.45
C ILE A 35 -3.39 -9.78 11.25
N GLY A 36 -3.93 -10.31 12.33
CA GLY A 36 -4.73 -11.53 12.32
C GLY A 36 -6.22 -11.21 12.29
N VAL A 37 -6.90 -11.42 11.17
CA VAL A 37 -8.36 -11.31 11.09
C VAL A 37 -8.98 -12.62 11.54
N GLN A 38 -9.03 -12.81 12.83
CA GLN A 38 -9.74 -13.95 13.43
C GLN A 38 -11.12 -13.51 13.94
N LYS A 39 -11.70 -14.25 14.83
CA LYS A 39 -13.07 -14.12 15.34
C LYS A 39 -13.45 -12.75 15.95
N THR A 40 -12.52 -11.83 16.14
CA THR A 40 -12.77 -10.49 16.71
C THR A 40 -13.22 -9.52 15.64
N ARG A 41 -14.13 -8.61 15.99
CA ARG A 41 -14.59 -7.55 15.09
C ARG A 41 -13.50 -6.50 14.83
N THR A 42 -12.57 -6.34 15.75
CA THR A 42 -11.46 -5.39 15.67
C THR A 42 -10.15 -6.12 15.97
N ALA A 43 -9.15 -5.90 15.15
CA ALA A 43 -7.80 -6.39 15.35
C ALA A 43 -6.83 -5.20 15.30
N ILE A 44 -5.84 -5.25 16.17
CA ILE A 44 -4.72 -4.31 16.19
C ILE A 44 -3.46 -5.12 15.92
N GLY A 45 -2.61 -4.62 15.07
CA GLY A 45 -1.33 -5.22 14.73
C GLY A 45 -0.29 -4.16 14.45
N GLY A 46 0.90 -4.57 14.10
CA GLY A 46 1.99 -3.65 13.76
C GLY A 46 3.34 -4.31 13.86
N TYR A 47 4.36 -3.52 13.62
CA TYR A 47 5.75 -3.93 13.74
C TYR A 47 6.64 -2.77 14.17
N VAL A 48 7.84 -3.10 14.64
CA VAL A 48 8.90 -2.17 14.96
C VAL A 48 10.11 -2.55 14.13
N GLU A 49 10.73 -1.58 13.49
CA GLU A 49 11.96 -1.73 12.73
C GLU A 49 13.05 -0.87 13.35
N GLY A 50 14.16 -1.51 13.69
CA GLY A 50 15.38 -0.83 14.14
C GLY A 50 16.57 -1.31 13.35
N ASN A 51 17.53 -0.44 13.14
CA ASN A 51 18.79 -0.79 12.50
C ASN A 51 19.98 -0.25 13.25
N THR A 52 21.13 -0.81 12.91
CA THR A 52 22.43 -0.35 13.37
C THR A 52 23.26 -0.04 12.14
N ASN A 53 23.83 1.16 12.13
CA ASN A 53 24.63 1.66 11.03
C ASN A 53 26.07 1.88 11.48
N TYR A 54 26.99 1.55 10.61
CA TYR A 54 28.40 1.87 10.75
C TYR A 54 28.87 2.56 9.48
N PHE A 55 29.20 3.83 9.61
CA PHE A 55 29.55 4.67 8.48
C PHE A 55 31.05 4.85 8.37
N SER A 56 31.56 4.76 7.15
CA SER A 56 32.92 5.12 6.80
C SER A 56 32.91 5.83 5.44
N GLU A 57 33.42 7.05 5.38
CA GLU A 57 33.55 7.83 4.17
C GLU A 57 35.02 8.19 3.98
N ASP A 58 35.58 7.93 2.79
CA ASP A 58 36.98 8.17 2.43
C ASP A 58 38.03 7.63 3.44
N GLY A 59 37.69 6.50 4.07
CA GLY A 59 38.55 5.90 5.09
C GLY A 59 38.44 6.52 6.48
N ILE A 60 37.57 7.50 6.66
CA ILE A 60 37.28 8.11 7.96
C ILE A 60 36.06 7.40 8.55
N ILE A 61 36.23 6.90 9.75
CA ILE A 61 35.18 6.21 10.49
C ILE A 61 34.29 7.26 11.17
N GLU A 62 33.05 7.37 10.77
CA GLU A 62 32.06 8.25 11.42
C GLU A 62 31.42 7.62 12.66
N GLY A 63 31.62 6.31 12.84
CA GLY A 63 31.23 5.60 14.03
C GLY A 63 29.96 4.74 13.83
N PHE A 64 29.44 4.35 15.00
CA PHE A 64 28.29 3.44 15.11
C PHE A 64 27.06 4.23 15.59
N SER A 65 25.92 3.99 14.96
CA SER A 65 24.64 4.54 15.38
C SER A 65 23.56 3.47 15.43
N MET A 66 22.55 3.68 16.28
CA MET A 66 21.32 2.91 16.33
C MET A 66 20.17 3.81 15.98
N GLU A 67 19.24 3.29 15.24
CA GLU A 67 18.06 4.02 14.79
C GLU A 67 16.79 3.20 15.05
N LEU A 68 15.76 3.84 15.61
CA LEU A 68 14.39 3.38 15.50
C LEU A 68 13.87 3.88 14.17
N ARG A 69 13.91 3.01 13.16
CA ARG A 69 13.58 3.37 11.78
C ARG A 69 12.09 3.56 11.60
N ARG A 70 11.29 2.59 12.07
CA ARG A 70 9.83 2.61 11.95
C ARG A 70 9.14 1.98 13.14
N PHE A 71 7.97 2.52 13.42
CA PHE A 71 6.93 1.88 14.20
C PHE A 71 5.61 2.03 13.46
N ASN A 72 5.05 0.92 13.00
CA ASN A 72 3.75 0.89 12.31
C ASN A 72 2.68 0.31 13.22
N LEU A 73 1.52 0.94 13.21
CA LEU A 73 0.33 0.52 13.92
C LEU A 73 -0.83 0.32 12.94
N PHE A 74 -1.33 -0.91 12.85
CA PHE A 74 -2.49 -1.25 12.04
C PHE A 74 -3.72 -1.41 12.91
N ILE A 75 -4.83 -0.81 12.48
CA ILE A 75 -6.14 -0.98 13.09
C ILE A 75 -7.09 -1.48 12.02
N TYR A 76 -7.59 -2.69 12.20
CA TYR A 76 -8.62 -3.27 11.34
C TYR A 76 -9.90 -3.46 12.14
N SER A 77 -11.05 -3.11 11.55
CA SER A 77 -12.35 -3.37 12.17
C SER A 77 -13.39 -3.84 11.16
N SER A 78 -14.05 -4.93 11.48
CA SER A 78 -15.25 -5.39 10.79
C SER A 78 -16.47 -4.74 11.44
N ILE A 79 -16.84 -3.53 11.00
CA ILE A 79 -17.98 -2.75 11.55
C ILE A 79 -19.29 -3.51 11.34
N SER A 80 -19.44 -4.11 10.16
CA SER A 80 -20.54 -4.98 9.83
C SER A 80 -20.10 -6.11 8.89
N ARG A 81 -21.02 -6.99 8.49
CA ARG A 81 -20.73 -8.04 7.50
C ARG A 81 -20.15 -7.49 6.20
N ARG A 82 -20.56 -6.27 5.81
CA ARG A 82 -20.19 -5.66 4.53
C ARG A 82 -19.30 -4.43 4.66
N ILE A 83 -19.13 -3.91 5.88
CA ILE A 83 -18.36 -2.69 6.11
C ILE A 83 -17.10 -3.04 6.90
N LYS A 84 -15.96 -2.74 6.30
CA LYS A 84 -14.63 -2.95 6.87
C LYS A 84 -13.92 -1.62 6.97
N PHE A 85 -13.14 -1.45 8.01
CA PHE A 85 -12.26 -0.31 8.22
C PHE A 85 -10.83 -0.81 8.36
N LEU A 86 -9.90 -0.11 7.73
CA LEU A 86 -8.47 -0.30 7.91
C LEU A 86 -7.80 1.06 8.06
N SER A 87 -6.92 1.18 9.05
CA SER A 87 -6.05 2.34 9.21
C SER A 87 -4.64 1.87 9.52
N GLU A 88 -3.68 2.64 9.05
CA GLU A 88 -2.26 2.50 9.33
C GLU A 88 -1.67 3.83 9.72
N LEU A 89 -1.02 3.85 10.87
CA LEU A 89 -0.21 4.95 11.36
C LEU A 89 1.25 4.52 11.34
N GLU A 90 2.08 5.29 10.68
CA GLU A 90 3.53 5.09 10.63
C GLU A 90 4.25 6.21 11.37
N PHE A 91 5.23 5.82 12.18
CA PHE A 91 6.16 6.70 12.87
C PHE A 91 7.55 6.37 12.34
N GLU A 92 8.19 7.32 11.64
CA GLU A 92 9.54 7.15 11.10
C GLU A 92 10.56 7.98 11.90
N HIS A 93 11.79 7.49 11.94
CA HIS A 93 12.91 8.14 12.63
C HIS A 93 12.60 8.55 14.08
N GLY A 94 12.01 7.62 14.84
CA GLY A 94 11.45 7.89 16.15
C GLY A 94 10.08 8.54 16.04
N THR A 95 9.99 9.83 16.26
CA THR A 95 8.75 10.62 16.14
C THR A 95 8.93 11.85 15.26
N LYS A 96 9.99 11.88 14.43
CA LYS A 96 10.22 13.02 13.54
C LYS A 96 9.19 13.12 12.45
N GLU A 97 8.73 11.97 11.96
CA GLU A 97 7.69 11.86 10.94
C GLU A 97 6.58 10.97 11.46
N ILE A 98 5.35 11.47 11.39
CA ILE A 98 4.14 10.73 11.73
C ILE A 98 3.23 10.84 10.52
N ALA A 99 2.91 9.71 9.91
CA ALA A 99 2.09 9.65 8.71
C ALA A 99 0.85 8.79 8.93
N LEU A 100 -0.28 9.24 8.38
CA LEU A 100 -1.46 8.42 8.18
C LEU A 100 -1.33 7.78 6.79
N GLU A 101 -0.78 6.59 6.72
CA GLU A 101 -0.54 5.91 5.45
C GLU A 101 -1.83 5.40 4.82
N THR A 102 -2.76 4.94 5.64
CA THR A 102 -4.06 4.44 5.18
C THR A 102 -5.14 4.73 6.21
N ALA A 103 -6.31 5.16 5.75
CA ALA A 103 -7.54 5.24 6.53
C ALA A 103 -8.73 5.02 5.59
N GLN A 104 -9.13 3.78 5.41
CA GLN A 104 -10.10 3.41 4.38
C GLN A 104 -11.29 2.65 4.93
N ILE A 105 -12.41 2.82 4.26
CA ILE A 105 -13.63 2.06 4.47
C ILE A 105 -13.94 1.29 3.20
N ASP A 106 -14.18 -0.02 3.36
CA ASP A 106 -14.58 -0.91 2.29
C ASP A 106 -16.03 -1.35 2.47
N PHE A 107 -16.80 -1.28 1.40
CA PHE A 107 -18.12 -1.88 1.28
C PHE A 107 -18.01 -3.15 0.43
N THR A 108 -18.02 -4.29 1.08
CA THR A 108 -17.91 -5.59 0.42
C THR A 108 -19.29 -6.04 -0.07
N LEU A 109 -19.48 -6.06 -1.37
CA LEU A 109 -20.72 -6.53 -2.02
C LEU A 109 -20.61 -7.99 -2.42
N ASN A 110 -19.55 -8.34 -3.15
CA ASN A 110 -19.21 -9.71 -3.55
C ASN A 110 -17.72 -9.78 -3.93
N THR A 111 -17.24 -10.94 -4.37
CA THR A 111 -15.84 -11.11 -4.75
C THR A 111 -15.45 -10.24 -5.95
N ALA A 112 -16.38 -10.07 -6.89
CA ALA A 112 -16.10 -9.37 -8.15
C ALA A 112 -16.27 -7.84 -8.04
N PHE A 113 -17.02 -7.33 -7.08
CA PHE A 113 -17.32 -5.89 -7.00
C PHE A 113 -17.45 -5.41 -5.56
N ASN A 114 -16.61 -4.45 -5.20
CA ASN A 114 -16.57 -3.80 -3.90
C ASN A 114 -16.28 -2.31 -4.07
N LEU A 115 -16.67 -1.51 -3.09
CA LEU A 115 -16.39 -0.08 -3.05
C LEU A 115 -15.35 0.18 -1.96
N ARG A 116 -14.51 1.18 -2.20
CA ARG A 116 -13.50 1.68 -1.24
C ARG A 116 -13.47 3.18 -1.26
N GLY A 117 -13.27 3.81 -0.10
CA GLY A 117 -13.07 5.25 0.01
C GLY A 117 -12.31 5.62 1.28
N GLY A 118 -11.70 6.80 1.27
CA GLY A 118 -10.86 7.34 2.35
C GLY A 118 -9.44 7.61 1.90
N VAL A 119 -8.48 7.54 2.82
CA VAL A 119 -7.05 7.59 2.49
C VAL A 119 -6.65 6.21 1.97
N ILE A 120 -6.40 6.11 0.68
CA ILE A 120 -6.14 4.87 -0.06
C ILE A 120 -4.71 4.85 -0.59
N LEU A 121 -4.22 3.68 -0.91
CA LEU A 121 -2.93 3.46 -1.56
C LEU A 121 -3.17 3.15 -3.04
N PRO A 122 -2.90 4.08 -3.97
CA PRO A 122 -2.93 3.80 -5.39
C PRO A 122 -2.01 2.62 -5.74
N GLN A 123 -2.55 1.62 -6.43
CA GLN A 123 -1.78 0.43 -6.80
C GLN A 123 -0.95 0.68 -8.07
N ILE A 124 0.04 1.55 -7.96
CA ILE A 124 1.00 1.83 -9.02
C ILE A 124 2.13 0.80 -8.88
N GLY A 125 2.15 -0.17 -9.77
CA GLY A 125 2.99 -1.35 -9.59
C GLY A 125 2.53 -2.23 -8.43
N ILE A 126 3.44 -2.98 -7.83
CA ILE A 126 3.17 -3.88 -6.71
C ILE A 126 3.58 -3.25 -5.38
N PHE A 127 4.61 -2.41 -5.38
CA PHE A 127 5.31 -2.01 -4.16
C PHE A 127 4.49 -1.06 -3.28
N ASN A 128 3.78 -0.09 -3.86
CA ASN A 128 3.05 0.91 -3.06
C ASN A 128 2.03 0.28 -2.10
N ALA A 129 1.32 -0.76 -2.52
CA ALA A 129 0.38 -1.48 -1.67
C ALA A 129 1.04 -2.55 -0.77
N ASN A 130 2.33 -2.83 -0.95
CA ASN A 130 3.11 -3.82 -0.19
C ASN A 130 4.39 -3.19 0.37
N HIS A 131 4.32 -1.93 0.75
CA HIS A 131 5.46 -1.13 1.20
C HIS A 131 5.94 -1.46 2.62
N ASP A 132 5.28 -2.35 3.33
CA ASP A 132 5.67 -2.78 4.67
C ASP A 132 7.00 -3.54 4.67
N SER A 133 7.97 -3.07 5.46
CA SER A 133 9.32 -3.63 5.50
C SER A 133 9.40 -5.14 5.83
N PRO A 134 8.54 -5.72 6.67
CA PRO A 134 8.53 -7.17 6.89
C PRO A 134 8.19 -8.02 5.65
N ASN A 135 7.66 -7.41 4.59
CA ASN A 135 7.35 -8.08 3.33
C ASN A 135 8.49 -7.96 2.31
N TRP A 136 9.53 -7.20 2.60
CA TRP A 136 10.63 -6.99 1.65
C TRP A 136 11.59 -8.17 1.63
N GLU A 137 12.19 -8.37 0.45
CA GLU A 137 13.31 -9.30 0.28
C GLU A 137 14.67 -8.59 0.42
N PHE A 138 14.67 -7.26 0.47
CA PHE A 138 15.84 -6.39 0.57
C PHE A 138 15.78 -5.54 1.82
N ILE A 139 16.93 -5.03 2.26
CA ILE A 139 17.04 -4.19 3.46
C ILE A 139 16.39 -2.82 3.25
N ASP A 140 16.46 -2.29 2.04
CA ASP A 140 15.95 -0.96 1.70
C ASP A 140 14.90 -1.01 0.60
N ARG A 141 14.12 0.08 0.52
CA ARG A 141 13.13 0.29 -0.54
C ARG A 141 13.82 0.30 -1.92
N PRO A 142 13.22 -0.30 -2.96
CA PRO A 142 13.76 -0.21 -4.33
C PRO A 142 13.88 1.25 -4.78
N LEU A 143 14.94 1.59 -5.50
CA LEU A 143 15.16 2.96 -6.02
C LEU A 143 14.00 3.46 -6.89
N SER A 144 13.31 2.58 -7.59
CA SER A 144 12.10 2.92 -8.35
C SER A 144 10.97 3.43 -7.45
N SER A 145 10.93 2.98 -6.20
CA SER A 145 9.90 3.34 -5.21
C SER A 145 10.30 4.50 -4.33
N THR A 146 11.49 5.05 -4.49
CA THR A 146 11.94 6.26 -3.79
C THR A 146 12.13 7.43 -4.75
N ASN A 147 12.70 7.15 -5.94
CA ASN A 147 13.12 8.20 -6.88
C ASN A 147 12.09 8.43 -8.02
N ILE A 148 11.23 7.46 -8.31
CA ILE A 148 10.27 7.55 -9.41
C ILE A 148 8.85 7.61 -8.87
N ILE A 149 8.43 6.60 -8.12
CA ILE A 149 7.10 6.52 -7.51
C ILE A 149 7.28 6.70 -6.02
N PRO A 150 6.76 7.78 -5.41
CA PRO A 150 6.97 7.99 -3.98
C PRO A 150 6.28 6.90 -3.17
N SER A 151 7.03 6.07 -2.50
CA SER A 151 6.50 5.18 -1.48
C SER A 151 6.64 5.83 -0.11
N THR A 152 5.58 5.91 0.67
CA THR A 152 4.23 5.47 0.36
C THR A 152 3.47 6.61 -0.27
N LEU A 153 2.82 6.36 -1.37
CA LEU A 153 1.87 7.32 -1.95
C LEU A 153 0.48 6.99 -1.41
N SER A 154 -0.04 7.88 -0.60
CA SER A 154 -1.36 7.83 -0.01
C SER A 154 -2.18 8.99 -0.54
N GLU A 155 -3.43 8.76 -0.92
CA GLU A 155 -4.31 9.77 -1.49
C GLU A 155 -5.73 9.65 -0.94
N VAL A 156 -6.41 10.76 -0.78
CA VAL A 156 -7.84 10.75 -0.51
C VAL A 156 -8.58 10.47 -1.80
N GLY A 157 -9.41 9.44 -1.77
CA GLY A 157 -10.13 9.03 -2.97
C GLY A 157 -11.17 7.95 -2.70
N PHE A 158 -11.81 7.54 -3.76
CA PHE A 158 -12.78 6.44 -3.73
C PHE A 158 -12.82 5.71 -5.08
N GLY A 159 -13.38 4.51 -5.07
CA GLY A 159 -13.55 3.74 -6.28
C GLY A 159 -13.98 2.31 -6.05
N VAL A 160 -13.67 1.48 -7.00
CA VAL A 160 -14.10 0.08 -7.06
C VAL A 160 -12.93 -0.87 -7.16
N TYR A 161 -13.10 -2.07 -6.63
CA TYR A 161 -12.14 -3.15 -6.77
C TYR A 161 -12.81 -4.52 -6.72
N GLY A 162 -12.14 -5.51 -7.27
CA GLY A 162 -12.67 -6.86 -7.24
C GLY A 162 -11.77 -7.91 -7.85
N LYS A 163 -12.24 -9.16 -7.76
CA LYS A 163 -11.57 -10.33 -8.34
C LYS A 163 -12.56 -11.20 -9.10
N LEU A 164 -12.13 -11.67 -10.25
CA LEU A 164 -12.79 -12.69 -11.01
C LEU A 164 -12.00 -13.99 -10.92
N LEU A 165 -12.59 -14.99 -10.31
CA LEU A 165 -11.96 -16.29 -10.11
C LEU A 165 -12.39 -17.25 -11.23
N LYS A 166 -11.43 -17.89 -11.87
CA LYS A 166 -11.70 -18.91 -12.89
C LYS A 166 -10.67 -20.02 -12.79
N ASP A 167 -11.14 -21.21 -12.41
CA ASP A 167 -10.32 -22.42 -12.29
C ASP A 167 -9.00 -22.19 -11.54
N ASN A 168 -7.90 -22.11 -12.28
CA ASN A 168 -6.54 -21.93 -11.75
C ASN A 168 -6.01 -20.50 -11.93
N SER A 169 -6.87 -19.54 -12.27
CA SER A 169 -6.49 -18.16 -12.53
C SER A 169 -7.35 -17.15 -11.78
N ILE A 170 -6.76 -15.99 -11.51
CA ILE A 170 -7.41 -14.86 -10.84
C ILE A 170 -7.15 -13.61 -11.68
N ILE A 171 -8.20 -12.90 -12.04
CA ILE A 171 -8.10 -11.53 -12.55
C ILE A 171 -8.47 -10.61 -11.39
N SER A 172 -7.56 -9.73 -11.00
CA SER A 172 -7.83 -8.70 -10.01
C SER A 172 -7.84 -7.33 -10.68
N TYR A 173 -8.71 -6.45 -10.21
CA TYR A 173 -8.76 -5.07 -10.70
C TYR A 173 -9.09 -4.09 -9.58
N ASN A 174 -8.63 -2.87 -9.74
CA ASN A 174 -9.10 -1.70 -9.01
C ASN A 174 -9.13 -0.49 -9.94
N LEU A 175 -9.97 0.46 -9.61
CA LEU A 175 -10.10 1.74 -10.30
C LEU A 175 -10.58 2.78 -9.29
N TYR A 176 -9.77 3.82 -9.08
CA TYR A 176 -10.03 4.88 -8.11
C TYR A 176 -9.93 6.25 -8.76
N ILE A 177 -10.66 7.18 -8.17
CA ILE A 177 -10.55 8.61 -8.39
C ILE A 177 -10.04 9.21 -7.09
N SER A 178 -9.02 10.06 -7.16
CA SER A 178 -8.34 10.65 -5.99
C SER A 178 -7.92 12.08 -6.27
N ASN A 179 -7.60 12.83 -5.20
CA ASN A 179 -7.08 14.20 -5.32
C ASN A 179 -5.77 14.24 -6.12
N GLY A 180 -4.95 13.19 -6.01
CA GLY A 180 -3.71 13.08 -6.76
C GLY A 180 -2.55 13.84 -6.12
N ILE A 181 -1.51 14.06 -6.93
CA ILE A 181 -0.28 14.75 -6.55
C ILE A 181 -0.30 16.18 -7.05
N GLY A 182 0.33 17.10 -6.29
CA GLY A 182 0.31 18.52 -6.56
C GLY A 182 1.36 19.00 -7.58
N ASP A 183 1.37 20.28 -7.83
CA ASP A 183 2.23 20.99 -8.79
C ASP A 183 3.73 20.95 -8.45
N GLY A 184 4.11 20.57 -7.24
CA GLY A 184 5.48 20.22 -6.85
C GLY A 184 6.19 19.25 -7.78
N ILE A 185 5.45 18.49 -8.60
CA ILE A 185 6.02 17.65 -9.67
C ILE A 185 6.92 18.46 -10.59
N VAL A 186 6.54 19.71 -10.90
CA VAL A 186 7.26 20.63 -11.78
C VAL A 186 7.89 21.78 -11.01
N LEU A 187 7.15 22.31 -10.02
CA LEU A 187 7.59 23.43 -9.19
C LEU A 187 8.32 22.91 -7.95
N ASN A 188 9.59 22.53 -8.10
CA ASN A 188 10.41 22.00 -7.02
C ASN A 188 11.86 22.51 -7.09
N GLU A 189 12.59 22.35 -6.00
CA GLU A 189 13.97 22.81 -5.86
C GLU A 189 14.96 22.13 -6.83
N ASN A 190 14.59 20.97 -7.38
CA ASN A 190 15.45 20.20 -8.28
C ASN A 190 15.41 20.72 -9.72
N ALA A 191 14.56 21.69 -10.05
CA ALA A 191 14.34 22.24 -11.38
C ALA A 191 14.14 21.16 -12.47
N ARG A 192 13.50 20.06 -12.10
CA ARG A 192 13.17 18.92 -12.99
C ARG A 192 11.86 18.28 -12.58
N THR A 193 11.21 17.61 -13.49
CA THR A 193 10.03 16.79 -13.17
C THR A 193 10.38 15.71 -12.16
N SER A 194 9.70 15.72 -11.03
CA SER A 194 9.90 14.78 -9.93
C SER A 194 8.57 14.41 -9.30
N ILE A 195 8.10 13.20 -9.53
CA ILE A 195 6.84 12.70 -8.95
C ILE A 195 6.90 12.74 -7.41
N PRO A 196 7.99 12.33 -6.75
CA PRO A 196 8.09 12.43 -5.29
C PRO A 196 7.89 13.84 -4.73
N ALA A 197 8.31 14.86 -5.47
CA ALA A 197 8.13 16.25 -5.04
C ALA A 197 6.68 16.75 -5.12
N GLY A 198 5.82 16.02 -5.82
CA GLY A 198 4.39 16.30 -5.86
C GLY A 198 3.61 15.76 -4.65
N LYS A 199 4.23 14.96 -3.78
CA LYS A 199 3.62 14.47 -2.55
C LYS A 199 3.54 15.61 -1.53
N SER A 200 2.33 15.96 -1.09
CA SER A 200 2.06 16.98 -0.08
C SER A 200 0.98 16.51 0.88
N LEU A 201 1.01 16.99 2.13
CA LEU A 201 -0.07 16.73 3.10
C LEU A 201 -1.37 17.43 2.72
N GLU A 202 -1.29 18.51 1.93
CA GLU A 202 -2.48 19.24 1.42
C GLU A 202 -3.36 18.37 0.53
N MET A 203 -2.80 17.32 -0.09
CA MET A 203 -3.55 16.31 -0.86
C MET A 203 -4.64 15.60 -0.05
N PHE A 204 -4.55 15.64 1.28
CA PHE A 204 -5.57 15.07 2.16
C PHE A 204 -6.74 16.01 2.43
N GLU A 205 -6.58 17.31 2.15
CA GLU A 205 -7.59 18.32 2.41
C GLU A 205 -8.38 18.63 1.15
N GLU A 206 -7.68 18.93 0.05
CA GLU A 206 -8.31 19.33 -1.20
C GLU A 206 -7.47 18.96 -2.42
N ASP A 207 -8.10 18.94 -3.59
CA ASP A 207 -7.44 18.87 -4.88
C ASP A 207 -6.99 20.29 -5.29
N ASN A 208 -5.72 20.47 -5.62
CA ASN A 208 -5.14 21.77 -5.95
C ASN A 208 -5.71 22.42 -7.22
N ASN A 209 -6.36 21.65 -8.09
CA ASN A 209 -6.89 22.14 -9.38
C ASN A 209 -8.38 21.77 -9.61
N GLY A 210 -9.00 21.03 -8.70
CA GLY A 210 -10.39 20.58 -8.80
C GLY A 210 -10.63 19.51 -9.87
N ILE A 211 -9.57 18.90 -10.41
CA ILE A 211 -9.66 17.84 -11.44
C ILE A 211 -9.01 16.57 -10.89
N PRO A 212 -9.81 15.62 -10.42
CA PRO A 212 -9.28 14.43 -9.76
C PRO A 212 -8.45 13.56 -10.69
N MET A 213 -7.45 12.90 -10.13
CA MET A 213 -6.62 11.92 -10.80
C MET A 213 -7.34 10.58 -10.90
N LEU A 214 -7.08 9.88 -11.99
CA LEU A 214 -7.53 8.50 -12.19
C LEU A 214 -6.37 7.55 -11.95
N ASN A 215 -6.57 6.56 -11.11
CA ASN A 215 -5.61 5.49 -10.92
C ASN A 215 -6.28 4.12 -10.92
N GLY A 216 -5.54 3.11 -11.33
CA GLY A 216 -6.05 1.75 -11.35
C GLY A 216 -5.02 0.73 -11.77
N ARG A 217 -5.35 -0.52 -11.51
CA ARG A 217 -4.54 -1.67 -11.86
C ARG A 217 -5.44 -2.81 -12.31
N ILE A 218 -4.98 -3.57 -13.29
CA ILE A 218 -5.50 -4.87 -13.63
C ILE A 218 -4.36 -5.88 -13.59
N SER A 219 -4.61 -7.05 -13.03
CA SER A 219 -3.62 -8.12 -12.98
C SER A 219 -4.24 -9.48 -13.28
N TYR A 220 -3.41 -10.37 -13.79
CA TYR A 220 -3.72 -11.76 -14.06
C TYR A 220 -2.73 -12.65 -13.36
N ALA A 221 -3.21 -13.47 -12.44
CA ALA A 221 -2.42 -14.42 -11.68
C ALA A 221 -2.77 -15.85 -12.05
N LEU A 222 -1.74 -16.66 -12.24
CA LEU A 222 -1.82 -18.13 -12.34
C LEU A 222 -1.32 -18.74 -11.04
N ARG A 223 -2.12 -19.58 -10.40
CA ARG A 223 -1.86 -20.14 -9.05
C ARG A 223 -0.47 -20.73 -8.85
N SER A 224 0.16 -21.28 -9.85
CA SER A 224 1.45 -21.96 -9.73
C SER A 224 2.59 -21.27 -10.44
N LYS A 225 2.36 -20.14 -11.10
CA LYS A 225 3.36 -19.55 -12.01
C LYS A 225 3.72 -18.09 -11.69
N GLY A 226 2.79 -17.30 -11.15
CA GLY A 226 3.04 -15.91 -10.86
C GLY A 226 1.91 -14.99 -11.31
N GLU A 227 2.15 -13.68 -11.19
CA GLU A 227 1.23 -12.62 -11.54
C GLU A 227 1.86 -11.63 -12.51
N VAL A 228 1.08 -11.18 -13.48
CA VAL A 228 1.41 -10.07 -14.38
C VAL A 228 0.31 -9.03 -14.28
N GLY A 229 0.68 -7.76 -14.18
CA GLY A 229 -0.29 -6.67 -14.07
C GLY A 229 0.18 -5.40 -14.76
N ILE A 230 -0.78 -4.54 -15.07
CA ILE A 230 -0.58 -3.20 -15.61
C ILE A 230 -1.27 -2.22 -14.68
N SER A 231 -0.57 -1.14 -14.35
CA SER A 231 -1.10 -0.03 -13.56
C SER A 231 -1.13 1.25 -14.39
N TYR A 232 -2.12 2.08 -14.12
CA TYR A 232 -2.24 3.42 -14.68
C TYR A 232 -2.39 4.41 -13.54
N TYR A 233 -1.74 5.55 -13.65
CA TYR A 233 -1.91 6.71 -12.79
C TYR A 233 -1.76 7.96 -13.65
N GLY A 234 -2.76 8.82 -13.68
CA GLY A 234 -2.72 9.99 -14.51
C GLY A 234 -3.95 10.89 -14.36
N GLY A 235 -3.73 12.14 -14.74
CA GLY A 235 -4.70 13.22 -14.68
C GLY A 235 -4.00 14.55 -14.83
N THR A 236 -4.70 15.63 -14.52
CA THR A 236 -4.13 16.97 -14.47
C THR A 236 -3.64 17.22 -13.04
N TYR A 237 -2.37 17.58 -12.85
CA TYR A 237 -1.73 17.79 -11.55
C TYR A 237 -1.51 19.29 -11.23
N ASN A 238 -1.83 20.18 -12.15
CA ASN A 238 -1.72 21.62 -11.99
C ASN A 238 -2.88 22.35 -12.66
N SER A 239 -3.16 23.53 -12.22
CA SER A 239 -4.14 24.47 -12.82
C SER A 239 -3.57 25.20 -14.03
#